data_3d905ec2c334a8ccc440659f1d6c4f8a
#
_entry.id   3d905ec2c334a8ccc440659f1d6c4f8a
#
_cell.length_a   1.000
_cell.length_b   1.000
_cell.length_c   1.000
_cell.angle_alpha   90.00
_cell.angle_beta   90.00
_cell.angle_gamma   90.00
#
_symmetry.space_group_name_H-M   'P 1'
#
loop_
_entity.id
_entity.type
_entity.pdbx_description
1 polymer ?
#
loop_
_entity_poly.entity_id
_entity_poly.type
_entity_poly.pdbx_seq_one_letter_code
_entity_poly.pdbx_strand_id
1 'polypeptide(L)'
;MSSENKKPIGSILLKQRAVSARELEDELARGGAGKPPLATRLTEAGVIDEVDALKALSEQSGVPGIDLNQVCIRLADLGLVPRESAERDELLPVLVKGERLFVAMANPNDTRAVSELEFVTGKKVFPYVALQGTLHRVIAEAYDRLEAGERYYAGPKCPPETLRKAGVAAPGQPPPPPAAAQAPGPPRPGGRKLPPKKGQSLPPQLEESFHPARAPSNVPGSQVPSAVVVNDAMSNMPAEEIGDVEDVDFAEPVLAPLPTLPATPPKPRAPGAGPPEAVRTLLVVDDEPDVRRLLVRVFAERGYRALEAEDGEIALQMVQSQMPDAIILDAMLPKVHGFEIAQRLKGSDRYGHIPIVMVSAVYRGWRFAEDVKANYKVEAYLEKPFKVSDVVDAVTKALSDAPAGRGDAESTSVEAERCLALGLASYKAGDLETAVAHLHEGTKADPLAYRLRFHLGLLYGKAGRLYDAIQELETVLSIRSGFFPALKNLAVLYQNAGFRNKALEMWERSLAAAPDEETRAAIKRHLVAVL
;
A
#
# COMPACT_ATOMS: atom_id res chain seq x y z
N MET A 1 -12.19 -1.21 -19.11
CA MET A 1 -13.33 -2.14 -19.24
C MET A 1 -14.63 -1.38 -19.07
N SER A 2 -15.56 -1.57 -19.98
CA SER A 2 -16.73 -0.73 -20.23
C SER A 2 -17.72 -0.68 -19.08
N SER A 3 -18.36 0.48 -18.93
CA SER A 3 -19.41 0.82 -17.97
C SER A 3 -20.74 0.03 -18.09
N GLU A 4 -20.75 -1.08 -18.82
CA GLU A 4 -21.98 -1.73 -19.31
C GLU A 4 -22.60 -2.79 -18.39
N ASN A 5 -22.02 -3.12 -17.24
CA ASN A 5 -22.55 -4.22 -16.42
C ASN A 5 -22.83 -3.90 -14.95
N LYS A 6 -22.98 -2.60 -14.59
CA LYS A 6 -23.40 -2.25 -13.23
C LYS A 6 -24.90 -2.47 -13.06
N LYS A 7 -25.30 -3.39 -12.17
CA LYS A 7 -26.72 -3.55 -11.79
C LYS A 7 -27.28 -2.19 -11.33
N PRO A 8 -28.41 -1.72 -11.84
CA PRO A 8 -29.02 -0.48 -11.38
C PRO A 8 -29.31 -0.54 -9.88
N ILE A 9 -29.01 0.52 -9.14
CA ILE A 9 -29.19 0.55 -7.68
C ILE A 9 -30.63 0.21 -7.24
N GLY A 10 -31.64 0.63 -8.03
CA GLY A 10 -33.03 0.28 -7.77
C GLY A 10 -33.30 -1.23 -7.77
N SER A 11 -32.64 -1.99 -8.66
CA SER A 11 -32.75 -3.45 -8.70
C SER A 11 -32.10 -4.09 -7.47
N ILE A 12 -31.03 -3.52 -6.96
CA ILE A 12 -30.35 -4.00 -5.75
C ILE A 12 -31.23 -3.76 -4.53
N LEU A 13 -31.80 -2.55 -4.39
CA LEU A 13 -32.69 -2.19 -3.30
C LEU A 13 -33.96 -3.06 -3.27
N LEU A 14 -34.55 -3.39 -4.44
CA LEU A 14 -35.66 -4.33 -4.54
C LEU A 14 -35.27 -5.74 -4.09
N LYS A 15 -34.09 -6.23 -4.53
CA LYS A 15 -33.58 -7.55 -4.14
C LYS A 15 -33.34 -7.63 -2.64
N GLN A 16 -32.82 -6.56 -2.03
CA GLN A 16 -32.57 -6.44 -0.59
C GLN A 16 -33.88 -6.21 0.21
N ARG A 17 -35.03 -6.02 -0.47
CA ARG A 17 -36.32 -5.69 0.14
C ARG A 17 -36.28 -4.38 0.95
N ALA A 18 -35.37 -3.48 0.64
CA ALA A 18 -35.26 -2.17 1.27
C ALA A 18 -36.30 -1.18 0.76
N VAL A 19 -36.85 -1.41 -0.45
CA VAL A 19 -37.88 -0.58 -1.09
C VAL A 19 -38.89 -1.47 -1.78
N SER A 20 -40.17 -1.07 -1.81
CA SER A 20 -41.19 -1.72 -2.62
C SER A 20 -41.14 -1.23 -4.08
N ALA A 21 -41.66 -2.03 -5.02
CA ALA A 21 -41.70 -1.66 -6.44
C ALA A 21 -42.44 -0.33 -6.66
N ARG A 22 -43.53 -0.10 -5.91
CA ARG A 22 -44.34 1.13 -6.02
C ARG A 22 -43.57 2.37 -5.54
N GLU A 23 -42.91 2.29 -4.39
CA GLU A 23 -42.11 3.39 -3.85
C GLU A 23 -40.95 3.73 -4.78
N LEU A 24 -40.31 2.71 -5.38
CA LEU A 24 -39.25 2.89 -6.36
C LEU A 24 -39.77 3.57 -7.63
N GLU A 25 -40.92 3.15 -8.18
CA GLU A 25 -41.54 3.76 -9.36
C GLU A 25 -41.92 5.21 -9.09
N ASP A 26 -42.54 5.51 -7.94
CA ASP A 26 -42.90 6.82 -7.53
C ASP A 26 -41.66 7.75 -7.44
N GLU A 27 -40.57 7.27 -6.91
CA GLU A 27 -39.35 8.05 -6.78
C GLU A 27 -38.57 8.20 -8.09
N LEU A 28 -38.63 7.20 -8.97
CA LEU A 28 -38.08 7.29 -10.32
C LEU A 28 -38.85 8.30 -11.16
N ALA A 29 -40.18 8.35 -11.03
CA ALA A 29 -41.04 9.32 -11.72
C ALA A 29 -40.78 10.78 -11.27
N ARG A 30 -40.36 10.96 -10.01
CA ARG A 30 -39.93 12.26 -9.47
C ARG A 30 -38.51 12.64 -9.91
N GLY A 31 -37.72 11.69 -10.47
CA GLY A 31 -36.36 11.87 -10.93
C GLY A 31 -36.28 12.77 -12.16
N GLY A 32 -35.08 13.28 -12.47
CA GLY A 32 -34.81 14.10 -13.64
C GLY A 32 -33.36 14.59 -13.67
N ALA A 33 -32.93 15.14 -14.80
CA ALA A 33 -31.60 15.71 -14.93
C ALA A 33 -31.33 16.78 -13.87
N GLY A 34 -30.19 16.71 -13.19
CA GLY A 34 -29.79 17.68 -12.15
C GLY A 34 -30.31 17.37 -10.73
N LYS A 35 -31.03 16.27 -10.52
CA LYS A 35 -31.43 15.84 -9.18
C LYS A 35 -30.40 14.90 -8.54
N PRO A 36 -30.35 14.83 -7.18
CA PRO A 36 -29.47 13.88 -6.48
C PRO A 36 -29.68 12.43 -6.91
N PRO A 37 -28.68 11.57 -6.75
CA PRO A 37 -28.80 10.13 -7.03
C PRO A 37 -29.97 9.48 -6.30
N LEU A 38 -30.50 8.40 -6.88
CA LEU A 38 -31.68 7.72 -6.36
C LEU A 38 -31.57 7.31 -4.88
N ALA A 39 -30.41 6.77 -4.48
CA ALA A 39 -30.18 6.38 -3.09
C ALA A 39 -30.29 7.58 -2.13
N THR A 40 -29.70 8.74 -2.48
CA THR A 40 -29.79 9.97 -1.69
C THR A 40 -31.25 10.42 -1.56
N ARG A 41 -31.99 10.45 -2.67
CA ARG A 41 -33.40 10.88 -2.66
C ARG A 41 -34.31 9.98 -1.83
N LEU A 42 -34.14 8.67 -1.95
CA LEU A 42 -34.90 7.68 -1.16
C LEU A 42 -34.62 7.83 0.34
N THR A 43 -33.37 8.12 0.71
CA THR A 43 -32.97 8.33 2.11
C THR A 43 -33.52 9.66 2.63
N GLU A 44 -33.43 10.75 1.85
CA GLU A 44 -33.98 12.08 2.21
C GLU A 44 -35.51 12.06 2.32
N ALA A 45 -36.16 11.25 1.49
CA ALA A 45 -37.62 11.05 1.57
C ALA A 45 -38.05 10.12 2.75
N GLY A 46 -37.08 9.51 3.48
CA GLY A 46 -37.34 8.59 4.57
C GLY A 46 -37.93 7.25 4.13
N VAL A 47 -37.80 6.89 2.85
CA VAL A 47 -38.30 5.62 2.29
C VAL A 47 -37.37 4.46 2.65
N ILE A 48 -36.06 4.72 2.67
CA ILE A 48 -35.04 3.77 3.12
C ILE A 48 -34.15 4.40 4.18
N ASP A 49 -33.55 3.59 5.04
CA ASP A 49 -32.55 4.09 5.96
C ASP A 49 -31.15 4.22 5.28
N GLU A 50 -30.26 4.99 5.91
CA GLU A 50 -28.91 5.25 5.36
C GLU A 50 -28.06 3.97 5.31
N VAL A 51 -28.32 3.03 6.20
CA VAL A 51 -27.60 1.74 6.25
C VAL A 51 -27.95 0.90 5.04
N ASP A 52 -29.23 0.80 4.68
CA ASP A 52 -29.67 0.04 3.51
C ASP A 52 -29.24 0.71 2.19
N ALA A 53 -29.26 2.06 2.15
CA ALA A 53 -28.71 2.80 1.03
C ALA A 53 -27.21 2.51 0.84
N LEU A 54 -26.42 2.49 1.92
CA LEU A 54 -24.99 2.19 1.88
C LEU A 54 -24.70 0.75 1.49
N LYS A 55 -25.50 -0.23 1.96
CA LYS A 55 -25.39 -1.63 1.51
C LYS A 55 -25.59 -1.75 0.00
N ALA A 56 -26.63 -1.09 -0.54
CA ALA A 56 -26.91 -1.10 -1.97
C ALA A 56 -25.82 -0.42 -2.79
N LEU A 57 -25.29 0.71 -2.32
CA LEU A 57 -24.18 1.41 -2.95
C LEU A 57 -22.89 0.59 -2.91
N SER A 58 -22.60 -0.09 -1.80
CA SER A 58 -21.46 -1.00 -1.67
C SER A 58 -21.57 -2.19 -2.64
N GLU A 59 -22.75 -2.79 -2.76
CA GLU A 59 -22.98 -3.87 -3.74
C GLU A 59 -22.82 -3.38 -5.18
N GLN A 60 -23.28 -2.15 -5.49
CA GLN A 60 -23.19 -1.58 -6.82
C GLN A 60 -21.76 -1.18 -7.20
N SER A 61 -21.03 -0.55 -6.25
CA SER A 61 -19.68 -0.01 -6.50
C SER A 61 -18.57 -1.05 -6.33
N GLY A 62 -18.84 -2.15 -5.60
CA GLY A 62 -17.86 -3.19 -5.29
C GLY A 62 -16.77 -2.74 -4.31
N VAL A 63 -17.02 -1.67 -3.54
CA VAL A 63 -16.17 -1.20 -2.45
C VAL A 63 -16.96 -1.09 -1.15
N PRO A 64 -16.31 -1.15 0.04
CA PRO A 64 -17.03 -1.04 1.30
C PRO A 64 -17.71 0.32 1.47
N GLY A 65 -18.89 0.32 2.10
CA GLY A 65 -19.62 1.53 2.46
C GLY A 65 -19.13 2.14 3.78
N ILE A 66 -19.28 3.46 3.93
CA ILE A 66 -18.96 4.17 5.17
C ILE A 66 -20.12 5.08 5.60
N ASP A 67 -20.59 4.92 6.84
CA ASP A 67 -21.58 5.81 7.45
C ASP A 67 -20.88 7.00 8.11
N LEU A 68 -20.92 8.15 7.44
CA LEU A 68 -20.29 9.38 7.90
C LEU A 68 -20.95 9.98 9.15
N ASN A 69 -22.14 9.52 9.54
CA ASN A 69 -22.75 9.94 10.80
C ASN A 69 -22.10 9.26 12.03
N GLN A 70 -21.38 8.15 11.82
CA GLN A 70 -20.75 7.37 12.88
C GLN A 70 -19.24 7.56 12.97
N VAL A 71 -18.65 8.41 12.14
CA VAL A 71 -17.18 8.62 12.11
C VAL A 71 -16.71 9.64 13.14
N CYS A 72 -15.43 9.52 13.53
CA CYS A 72 -14.67 10.57 14.19
C CYS A 72 -13.42 10.85 13.35
N ILE A 73 -13.36 12.02 12.73
CA ILE A 73 -12.28 12.42 11.80
C ILE A 73 -11.34 13.37 12.51
N ARG A 74 -10.05 13.14 12.42
CA ARG A 74 -9.03 14.08 12.86
C ARG A 74 -8.88 15.17 11.81
N LEU A 75 -9.27 16.40 12.13
CA LEU A 75 -9.34 17.51 11.17
C LEU A 75 -7.97 17.89 10.57
N ALA A 76 -6.88 17.64 11.29
CA ALA A 76 -5.53 17.82 10.74
C ALA A 76 -5.27 16.95 9.49
N ASP A 77 -5.95 15.82 9.34
CA ASP A 77 -5.80 14.93 8.18
C ASP A 77 -6.44 15.50 6.92
N LEU A 78 -7.41 16.43 7.06
CA LEU A 78 -8.03 17.15 5.94
C LEU A 78 -7.05 18.10 5.24
N GLY A 79 -5.97 18.52 5.92
CA GLY A 79 -4.92 19.34 5.32
C GLY A 79 -4.19 18.68 4.14
N LEU A 80 -4.36 17.36 3.96
CA LEU A 80 -3.83 16.62 2.80
C LEU A 80 -4.61 16.91 1.51
N VAL A 81 -5.84 17.40 1.61
CA VAL A 81 -6.73 17.67 0.47
C VAL A 81 -7.30 19.06 0.61
N PRO A 82 -7.07 19.98 -0.33
CA PRO A 82 -7.72 21.30 -0.31
C PRO A 82 -9.25 21.17 -0.37
N ARG A 83 -9.97 22.08 0.34
CA ARG A 83 -11.44 22.10 0.36
C ARG A 83 -12.05 22.09 -1.04
N GLU A 84 -11.53 22.92 -1.95
CA GLU A 84 -12.00 23.01 -3.33
C GLU A 84 -11.91 21.67 -4.08
N SER A 85 -10.85 20.90 -3.84
CA SER A 85 -10.68 19.57 -4.42
C SER A 85 -11.63 18.56 -3.78
N ALA A 86 -11.83 18.62 -2.45
CA ALA A 86 -12.76 17.76 -1.74
C ALA A 86 -14.22 17.95 -2.21
N GLU A 87 -14.63 19.21 -2.41
CA GLU A 87 -15.96 19.56 -2.90
C GLU A 87 -16.14 19.19 -4.39
N ARG A 88 -15.12 19.49 -5.23
CA ARG A 88 -15.18 19.20 -6.68
C ARG A 88 -15.23 17.71 -6.99
N ASP A 89 -14.39 16.93 -6.32
CA ASP A 89 -14.22 15.50 -6.58
C ASP A 89 -15.07 14.64 -5.63
N GLU A 90 -15.92 15.26 -4.81
CA GLU A 90 -16.84 14.62 -3.86
C GLU A 90 -16.14 13.55 -3.02
N LEU A 91 -15.05 13.94 -2.36
CA LEU A 91 -14.24 13.05 -1.54
C LEU A 91 -13.85 13.68 -0.20
N LEU A 92 -13.71 12.84 0.83
CA LEU A 92 -13.36 13.29 2.18
C LEU A 92 -12.34 12.33 2.81
N PRO A 93 -11.13 12.78 3.18
CA PRO A 93 -10.22 12.00 4.01
C PRO A 93 -10.86 11.68 5.37
N VAL A 94 -10.95 10.39 5.70
CA VAL A 94 -11.57 9.94 6.95
C VAL A 94 -10.54 9.52 7.98
N LEU A 95 -9.46 8.88 7.51
CA LEU A 95 -8.41 8.38 8.38
C LEU A 95 -7.08 8.29 7.63
N VAL A 96 -6.01 8.75 8.27
CA VAL A 96 -4.63 8.51 7.85
C VAL A 96 -3.95 7.55 8.81
N LYS A 97 -3.38 6.47 8.31
CA LYS A 97 -2.66 5.49 9.11
C LYS A 97 -1.36 5.07 8.40
N GLY A 98 -0.23 5.66 8.81
CA GLY A 98 1.05 5.45 8.12
C GLY A 98 0.97 5.88 6.66
N GLU A 99 1.32 5.00 5.75
CA GLU A 99 1.30 5.22 4.29
C GLU A 99 -0.08 4.98 3.65
N ARG A 100 -1.14 4.91 4.44
CA ARG A 100 -2.51 4.63 3.96
C ARG A 100 -3.45 5.79 4.24
N LEU A 101 -4.29 6.09 3.27
CA LEU A 101 -5.32 7.10 3.31
C LEU A 101 -6.69 6.45 3.02
N PHE A 102 -7.60 6.51 3.98
CA PHE A 102 -8.97 6.03 3.83
C PHE A 102 -9.86 7.22 3.46
N VAL A 103 -10.58 7.11 2.34
CA VAL A 103 -11.33 8.23 1.74
C VAL A 103 -12.77 7.83 1.50
N ALA A 104 -13.70 8.62 2.02
CA ALA A 104 -15.11 8.52 1.65
C ALA A 104 -15.33 9.24 0.32
N MET A 105 -16.01 8.60 -0.64
CA MET A 105 -16.25 9.13 -1.98
C MET A 105 -17.69 8.85 -2.40
N ALA A 106 -18.29 9.78 -3.16
CA ALA A 106 -19.58 9.52 -3.81
C ALA A 106 -19.41 8.54 -4.99
N ASN A 107 -18.30 8.65 -5.73
CA ASN A 107 -17.94 7.74 -6.82
C ASN A 107 -16.55 7.09 -6.57
N PRO A 108 -16.48 5.99 -5.82
CA PRO A 108 -15.20 5.34 -5.50
C PRO A 108 -14.55 4.62 -6.69
N ASN A 109 -15.22 4.53 -7.84
CA ASN A 109 -14.68 3.96 -9.07
C ASN A 109 -14.03 5.01 -9.99
N ASP A 110 -13.94 6.26 -9.54
CA ASP A 110 -13.17 7.29 -10.24
C ASP A 110 -11.67 7.06 -10.00
N THR A 111 -11.07 6.23 -10.86
CA THR A 111 -9.65 5.89 -10.80
C THR A 111 -8.76 7.11 -10.97
N ARG A 112 -9.22 8.15 -11.68
CA ARG A 112 -8.46 9.39 -11.87
C ARG A 112 -8.32 10.12 -10.54
N ALA A 113 -9.44 10.37 -9.85
CA ALA A 113 -9.43 11.05 -8.54
C ALA A 113 -8.61 10.27 -7.51
N VAL A 114 -8.72 8.93 -7.50
CA VAL A 114 -7.93 8.06 -6.62
C VAL A 114 -6.44 8.18 -6.93
N SER A 115 -6.02 8.08 -8.20
CA SER A 115 -4.61 8.16 -8.59
C SER A 115 -4.02 9.56 -8.34
N GLU A 116 -4.78 10.63 -8.60
CA GLU A 116 -4.37 12.00 -8.30
C GLU A 116 -4.15 12.19 -6.78
N LEU A 117 -5.04 11.62 -5.96
CA LEU A 117 -4.93 11.69 -4.51
C LEU A 117 -3.75 10.85 -3.97
N GLU A 118 -3.53 9.64 -4.49
CA GLU A 118 -2.35 8.81 -4.16
C GLU A 118 -1.06 9.57 -4.48
N PHE A 119 -1.04 10.23 -5.63
CA PHE A 119 0.11 10.99 -6.07
C PHE A 119 0.38 12.20 -5.17
N VAL A 120 -0.63 13.07 -4.94
CA VAL A 120 -0.47 14.30 -4.15
C VAL A 120 -0.10 14.00 -2.69
N THR A 121 -0.67 12.94 -2.12
CA THR A 121 -0.46 12.60 -0.71
C THR A 121 0.73 11.65 -0.48
N GLY A 122 1.25 11.00 -1.52
CA GLY A 122 2.25 9.93 -1.42
C GLY A 122 1.75 8.71 -0.65
N LYS A 123 0.43 8.55 -0.50
CA LYS A 123 -0.18 7.50 0.32
C LYS A 123 -1.08 6.61 -0.52
N LYS A 124 -1.11 5.32 -0.18
CA LYS A 124 -2.03 4.38 -0.80
C LYS A 124 -3.47 4.69 -0.39
N VAL A 125 -4.35 4.91 -1.37
CA VAL A 125 -5.75 5.28 -1.14
C VAL A 125 -6.65 4.04 -1.10
N PHE A 126 -7.49 3.99 -0.06
CA PHE A 126 -8.54 3.01 0.11
C PHE A 126 -9.90 3.71 0.05
N PRO A 127 -10.57 3.68 -1.12
CA PRO A 127 -11.84 4.35 -1.30
C PRO A 127 -12.99 3.59 -0.64
N TYR A 128 -13.89 4.33 -0.02
CA TYR A 128 -15.15 3.86 0.56
C TYR A 128 -16.31 4.61 -0.09
N VAL A 129 -17.40 3.92 -0.40
CA VAL A 129 -18.58 4.62 -0.90
C VAL A 129 -19.36 5.26 0.25
N ALA A 130 -19.71 6.53 0.08
CA ALA A 130 -20.57 7.28 1.00
C ALA A 130 -21.83 7.76 0.28
N LEU A 131 -22.90 8.02 1.04
CA LEU A 131 -24.10 8.64 0.52
C LEU A 131 -23.80 10.09 0.16
N GLN A 132 -24.07 10.51 -1.09
CA GLN A 132 -23.65 11.80 -1.62
C GLN A 132 -24.17 12.98 -0.78
N GLY A 133 -25.47 12.97 -0.39
CA GLY A 133 -26.03 14.05 0.43
C GLY A 133 -25.35 14.19 1.80
N THR A 134 -25.10 13.05 2.47
CA THR A 134 -24.36 13.04 3.74
C THR A 134 -22.91 13.48 3.55
N LEU A 135 -22.25 13.04 2.46
CA LEU A 135 -20.86 13.41 2.15
C LEU A 135 -20.70 14.91 1.95
N HIS A 136 -21.55 15.55 1.12
CA HIS A 136 -21.50 17.00 0.90
C HIS A 136 -21.67 17.78 2.20
N ARG A 137 -22.63 17.40 3.04
CA ARG A 137 -22.86 18.03 4.34
C ARG A 137 -21.63 17.89 5.24
N VAL A 138 -21.05 16.68 5.33
CA VAL A 138 -19.90 16.42 6.19
C VAL A 138 -18.64 17.11 5.68
N ILE A 139 -18.43 17.21 4.36
CA ILE A 139 -17.31 18.00 3.80
C ILE A 139 -17.42 19.45 4.29
N ALA A 140 -18.56 20.10 4.07
CA ALA A 140 -18.75 21.49 4.49
C ALA A 140 -18.51 21.67 5.99
N GLU A 141 -19.18 20.86 6.84
CA GLU A 141 -19.06 20.95 8.29
C GLU A 141 -17.63 20.67 8.80
N ALA A 142 -16.94 19.69 8.23
CA ALA A 142 -15.60 19.31 8.67
C ALA A 142 -14.55 20.37 8.32
N TYR A 143 -14.62 20.96 7.12
CA TYR A 143 -13.71 22.05 6.76
C TYR A 143 -14.01 23.34 7.50
N ASP A 144 -15.30 23.68 7.74
CA ASP A 144 -15.67 24.84 8.57
C ASP A 144 -15.12 24.69 10.01
N ARG A 145 -15.18 23.49 10.60
CA ARG A 145 -14.61 23.22 11.93
C ARG A 145 -13.08 23.24 11.92
N LEU A 146 -12.44 22.81 10.83
CA LEU A 146 -11.00 22.93 10.66
C LEU A 146 -10.56 24.40 10.65
N GLU A 147 -11.29 25.25 9.92
CA GLU A 147 -11.06 26.71 9.88
C GLU A 147 -11.31 27.37 11.24
N ALA A 148 -12.28 26.86 12.01
CA ALA A 148 -12.53 27.29 13.39
C ALA A 148 -11.46 26.81 14.40
N GLY A 149 -10.47 26.01 13.97
CA GLY A 149 -9.37 25.52 14.80
C GLY A 149 -9.75 24.31 15.68
N GLU A 150 -10.85 23.64 15.40
CA GLU A 150 -11.24 22.41 16.09
C GLU A 150 -10.26 21.27 15.69
N ARG A 151 -10.17 20.24 16.54
CA ARG A 151 -9.26 19.12 16.31
C ARG A 151 -9.91 17.90 15.70
N TYR A 152 -11.22 17.73 15.94
CA TYR A 152 -11.97 16.55 15.52
C TYR A 152 -13.35 16.91 15.02
N TYR A 153 -13.77 16.26 13.96
CA TYR A 153 -15.17 16.17 13.56
C TYR A 153 -15.74 14.85 14.12
N ALA A 154 -16.85 14.92 14.81
CA ALA A 154 -17.61 13.75 15.24
C ALA A 154 -18.99 13.79 14.60
N GLY A 155 -19.34 12.73 13.90
CA GLY A 155 -20.68 12.57 13.34
C GLY A 155 -21.75 12.46 14.43
N PRO A 156 -23.00 12.81 14.12
CA PRO A 156 -24.10 12.88 15.11
C PRO A 156 -24.42 11.55 15.78
N LYS A 157 -24.08 10.42 15.15
CA LYS A 157 -24.27 9.05 15.69
C LYS A 157 -22.95 8.38 16.05
N CYS A 158 -21.87 9.15 16.24
CA CYS A 158 -20.55 8.59 16.54
C CYS A 158 -20.56 7.82 17.87
N PRO A 159 -20.13 6.54 17.88
CA PRO A 159 -20.12 5.73 19.09
C PRO A 159 -19.20 6.31 20.18
N PRO A 160 -19.59 6.28 21.47
CA PRO A 160 -18.75 6.79 22.56
C PRO A 160 -17.37 6.14 22.65
N GLU A 161 -17.26 4.89 22.24
CA GLU A 161 -15.97 4.17 22.19
C GLU A 161 -15.01 4.76 21.13
N THR A 162 -15.55 5.19 20.00
CA THR A 162 -14.78 5.84 18.93
C THR A 162 -14.24 7.18 19.41
N LEU A 163 -15.08 7.98 20.09
CA LEU A 163 -14.68 9.25 20.70
C LEU A 163 -13.58 9.06 21.77
N ARG A 164 -13.72 8.05 22.65
CA ARG A 164 -12.70 7.73 23.66
C ARG A 164 -11.36 7.34 23.01
N LYS A 165 -11.37 6.53 21.96
CA LYS A 165 -10.17 6.13 21.23
C LYS A 165 -9.49 7.32 20.53
N ALA A 166 -10.27 8.30 20.08
CA ALA A 166 -9.76 9.55 19.52
C ALA A 166 -9.29 10.56 20.58
N GLY A 167 -9.49 10.28 21.88
CA GLY A 167 -9.18 11.21 22.97
C GLY A 167 -10.16 12.38 23.09
N VAL A 168 -11.37 12.24 22.52
CA VAL A 168 -12.43 13.25 22.55
C VAL A 168 -13.39 12.94 23.70
N ALA A 169 -13.67 13.94 24.53
CA ALA A 169 -14.68 13.79 25.60
C ALA A 169 -16.08 13.58 24.99
N ALA A 170 -16.79 12.57 25.46
CA ALA A 170 -18.18 12.36 25.05
C ALA A 170 -19.05 13.56 25.47
N PRO A 171 -20.08 13.94 24.67
CA PRO A 171 -20.98 15.02 25.05
C PRO A 171 -21.57 14.80 26.45
N GLY A 172 -21.33 15.75 27.38
CA GLY A 172 -21.81 15.68 28.76
C GLY A 172 -20.83 15.09 29.79
N GLN A 173 -19.62 14.68 29.42
CA GLN A 173 -18.57 14.32 30.39
C GLN A 173 -17.52 15.44 30.49
N PRO A 174 -17.00 15.75 31.72
CA PRO A 174 -15.91 16.70 31.83
C PRO A 174 -14.67 16.17 31.08
N PRO A 175 -13.85 17.08 30.50
CA PRO A 175 -12.65 16.66 29.78
C PRO A 175 -11.75 15.84 30.72
N PRO A 176 -11.08 14.78 30.21
CA PRO A 176 -10.11 14.03 31.00
C PRO A 176 -9.04 15.01 31.51
N PRO A 177 -8.57 14.87 32.74
CA PRO A 177 -7.52 15.73 33.26
C PRO A 177 -6.31 15.66 32.33
N PRO A 178 -5.63 16.80 32.05
CA PRO A 178 -4.44 16.79 31.23
C PRO A 178 -3.46 15.78 31.83
N ALA A 179 -2.91 14.89 30.98
CA ALA A 179 -1.90 13.93 31.39
C ALA A 179 -0.83 14.70 32.20
N ALA A 180 -0.75 14.42 33.48
CA ALA A 180 0.16 15.10 34.38
C ALA A 180 1.56 14.95 33.80
N ALA A 181 2.13 16.06 33.34
CA ALA A 181 3.54 16.13 33.04
C ALA A 181 4.25 15.64 34.29
N GLN A 182 4.94 14.51 34.24
CA GLN A 182 5.75 14.02 35.34
C GLN A 182 6.75 15.12 35.66
N ALA A 183 6.48 15.80 36.76
CA ALA A 183 7.40 16.76 37.32
C ALA A 183 8.72 16.04 37.61
N PRO A 184 9.88 16.65 37.28
CA PRO A 184 11.17 16.05 37.61
C PRO A 184 11.23 15.86 39.15
N GLY A 185 11.39 14.61 39.55
CA GLY A 185 11.52 14.25 40.95
C GLY A 185 12.71 14.95 41.60
N PRO A 186 12.65 15.26 42.91
CA PRO A 186 13.68 15.97 43.63
C PRO A 186 15.02 15.21 43.57
N PRO A 187 16.18 15.90 43.55
CA PRO A 187 17.48 15.27 43.45
C PRO A 187 17.76 14.40 44.70
N ARG A 188 18.12 13.14 44.47
CA ARG A 188 18.54 12.23 45.56
C ARG A 188 19.88 12.70 46.14
N PRO A 189 20.03 12.73 47.47
CA PRO A 189 21.28 13.09 48.08
C PRO A 189 22.35 12.01 47.86
N GLY A 190 23.58 12.47 47.65
CA GLY A 190 24.74 11.65 47.29
C GLY A 190 25.04 10.56 48.31
N GLY A 191 25.15 9.34 47.81
CA GLY A 191 25.59 8.15 48.56
C GLY A 191 27.04 7.78 48.22
N ARG A 192 27.87 7.73 49.25
CA ARG A 192 29.28 7.38 49.29
C ARG A 192 29.59 6.05 48.53
N LYS A 193 30.66 6.07 47.76
CA LYS A 193 31.33 4.86 47.23
C LYS A 193 31.92 4.02 48.35
N LEU A 194 31.63 2.74 48.38
CA LEU A 194 32.36 1.70 49.11
C LEU A 194 32.92 0.66 48.14
N PRO A 195 34.09 0.06 48.46
CA PRO A 195 34.85 -0.78 47.51
C PRO A 195 34.34 -2.24 47.44
N PRO A 196 34.77 -3.04 46.44
CA PRO A 196 34.22 -4.35 46.17
C PRO A 196 34.75 -5.41 47.13
N LYS A 197 33.86 -6.26 47.65
CA LYS A 197 34.24 -7.53 48.33
C LYS A 197 34.00 -8.71 47.41
N LYS A 198 35.04 -9.56 47.34
CA LYS A 198 35.09 -10.86 46.66
C LYS A 198 34.20 -11.90 47.35
N GLY A 199 33.54 -12.72 46.54
CA GLY A 199 33.37 -14.15 46.69
C GLY A 199 32.40 -14.62 47.75
N GLN A 200 31.30 -15.22 47.30
CA GLN A 200 30.82 -16.48 47.87
C GLN A 200 29.76 -17.13 46.95
N SER A 201 29.87 -18.45 46.93
CA SER A 201 29.19 -19.46 46.15
C SER A 201 27.67 -19.58 46.44
N LEU A 202 26.93 -20.02 45.41
CA LEU A 202 25.54 -20.51 45.41
C LEU A 202 25.31 -21.69 46.37
N PRO A 203 24.10 -21.86 46.87
CA PRO A 203 23.48 -23.17 46.95
C PRO A 203 22.15 -23.27 46.15
N PRO A 204 21.67 -24.51 45.92
CA PRO A 204 20.78 -24.85 44.84
C PRO A 204 19.31 -25.02 45.25
N GLN A 205 18.44 -25.06 44.23
CA GLN A 205 17.11 -25.68 44.17
C GLN A 205 15.95 -24.98 44.90
N LEU A 206 14.98 -24.56 44.09
CA LEU A 206 13.56 -24.90 44.31
C LEU A 206 12.84 -24.82 42.95
N GLU A 207 12.46 -26.02 42.45
CA GLU A 207 11.46 -26.19 41.42
C GLU A 207 10.13 -25.72 41.97
N GLU A 208 9.53 -24.72 41.29
CA GLU A 208 8.08 -24.48 41.42
C GLU A 208 7.50 -24.30 40.02
N SER A 209 6.63 -25.22 39.71
CA SER A 209 5.76 -25.38 38.58
C SER A 209 5.00 -24.10 38.25
N PHE A 210 5.33 -23.45 37.14
CA PHE A 210 4.48 -22.43 36.53
C PHE A 210 3.53 -23.09 35.52
N HIS A 211 2.25 -23.15 35.87
CA HIS A 211 1.17 -23.30 34.93
C HIS A 211 1.10 -22.07 34.05
N PRO A 212 0.95 -22.18 32.71
CA PRO A 212 0.75 -21.02 31.87
C PRO A 212 -0.65 -20.47 32.10
N ALA A 213 -0.72 -19.33 32.77
CA ALA A 213 -1.91 -18.52 32.80
C ALA A 213 -2.19 -18.03 31.36
N ARG A 214 -3.41 -18.29 30.90
CA ARG A 214 -3.97 -17.75 29.65
C ARG A 214 -3.64 -16.27 29.54
N ALA A 215 -2.86 -15.90 28.53
CA ALA A 215 -2.62 -14.52 28.17
C ALA A 215 -3.94 -13.84 27.76
N PRO A 216 -4.21 -12.61 28.21
CA PRO A 216 -5.34 -11.86 27.70
C PRO A 216 -5.07 -11.49 26.24
N SER A 217 -5.95 -11.92 25.35
CA SER A 217 -6.02 -11.53 23.97
C SER A 217 -6.37 -10.04 23.85
N ASN A 218 -5.38 -9.16 23.87
CA ASN A 218 -5.53 -7.76 23.49
C ASN A 218 -4.20 -7.24 22.95
N VAL A 219 -3.92 -7.57 21.70
CA VAL A 219 -2.92 -6.86 20.90
C VAL A 219 -3.65 -5.68 20.25
N PRO A 220 -3.25 -4.42 20.47
CA PRO A 220 -3.82 -3.29 19.76
C PRO A 220 -3.23 -3.24 18.35
N GLY A 221 -3.80 -4.01 17.43
CA GLY A 221 -3.40 -4.06 16.02
C GLY A 221 -4.60 -4.01 15.11
N SER A 222 -4.54 -3.16 14.11
CA SER A 222 -5.46 -3.01 12.98
C SER A 222 -6.93 -2.70 13.35
N GLN A 223 -7.19 -1.52 13.82
CA GLN A 223 -8.54 -1.01 13.77
C GLN A 223 -8.71 -0.16 12.51
N VAL A 224 -9.42 -0.73 11.53
CA VAL A 224 -10.25 0.02 10.59
C VAL A 224 -10.94 1.13 11.39
N PRO A 225 -11.12 2.36 10.86
CA PRO A 225 -11.92 3.35 11.56
C PRO A 225 -13.17 2.66 12.07
N SER A 226 -13.52 2.87 13.35
CA SER A 226 -14.74 2.32 13.95
C SER A 226 -16.01 2.97 13.36
N ALA A 227 -15.94 3.44 12.14
CA ALA A 227 -17.07 3.63 11.26
C ALA A 227 -17.59 2.22 10.97
N VAL A 228 -18.84 1.98 11.29
CA VAL A 228 -19.51 0.72 10.95
C VAL A 228 -19.40 0.56 9.45
N VAL A 229 -18.46 -0.27 9.00
CA VAL A 229 -18.42 -0.73 7.64
C VAL A 229 -19.62 -1.66 7.51
N VAL A 230 -20.66 -1.18 6.86
CA VAL A 230 -21.88 -1.94 6.66
C VAL A 230 -21.63 -2.96 5.55
N ASN A 231 -21.10 -4.11 5.94
CA ASN A 231 -20.81 -5.19 5.02
C ASN A 231 -21.38 -6.54 5.54
N ASP A 232 -22.68 -6.54 5.91
CA ASP A 232 -23.35 -7.72 6.45
C ASP A 232 -23.62 -8.82 5.40
N ALA A 233 -23.47 -8.55 4.11
CA ALA A 233 -23.77 -9.54 3.07
C ALA A 233 -22.69 -10.61 2.90
N MET A 234 -21.50 -10.47 3.50
CA MET A 234 -20.39 -11.41 3.39
C MET A 234 -20.02 -12.12 4.71
N SER A 235 -20.66 -11.77 5.83
CA SER A 235 -20.44 -12.44 7.12
C SER A 235 -21.06 -13.83 7.23
N ASN A 236 -21.84 -14.27 6.24
CA ASN A 236 -22.56 -15.55 6.26
C ASN A 236 -22.04 -16.60 5.25
N MET A 237 -20.81 -16.43 4.74
CA MET A 237 -20.16 -17.57 4.10
C MET A 237 -19.40 -18.37 5.17
N PRO A 238 -19.63 -19.69 5.28
CA PRO A 238 -18.88 -20.51 6.23
C PRO A 238 -17.39 -20.41 5.91
N ALA A 239 -16.61 -20.04 6.91
CA ALA A 239 -15.15 -19.95 6.83
C ALA A 239 -14.48 -21.31 6.48
N GLU A 240 -15.24 -22.38 6.42
CA GLU A 240 -14.79 -23.75 6.22
C GLU A 240 -14.53 -24.13 4.74
N GLU A 241 -14.95 -23.31 3.76
CA GLU A 241 -14.67 -23.57 2.33
C GLU A 241 -13.62 -22.67 1.68
N ILE A 242 -13.19 -21.63 2.38
CA ILE A 242 -12.04 -20.83 1.95
C ILE A 242 -10.87 -21.45 2.69
N GLY A 243 -10.07 -22.25 2.00
CA GLY A 243 -8.88 -22.87 2.58
C GLY A 243 -8.15 -21.84 3.44
N ASP A 244 -8.04 -22.15 4.72
CA ASP A 244 -7.40 -21.30 5.72
C ASP A 244 -6.07 -20.81 5.18
N VAL A 245 -5.67 -19.62 5.63
CA VAL A 245 -4.28 -19.12 5.49
C VAL A 245 -3.28 -20.16 6.06
N GLU A 246 -3.79 -21.21 6.72
CA GLU A 246 -3.03 -22.35 7.25
C GLU A 246 -2.48 -23.30 6.20
N ASP A 247 -3.07 -23.39 4.99
CA ASP A 247 -2.58 -24.25 3.90
C ASP A 247 -1.47 -23.62 3.03
N VAL A 248 -0.89 -22.51 3.46
CA VAL A 248 0.37 -22.09 2.89
C VAL A 248 1.46 -22.98 3.50
N ASP A 249 1.71 -24.08 2.81
CA ASP A 249 2.84 -24.93 3.06
C ASP A 249 4.11 -24.07 3.07
N PHE A 250 4.69 -23.84 4.26
CA PHE A 250 6.02 -23.27 4.43
C PHE A 250 7.11 -24.29 4.00
N ALA A 251 6.71 -25.31 3.20
CA ALA A 251 7.64 -26.21 2.57
C ALA A 251 8.65 -25.37 1.80
N GLU A 252 9.91 -25.66 2.03
CA GLU A 252 11.04 -25.04 1.36
C GLU A 252 10.75 -25.00 -0.14
N PRO A 253 10.76 -23.81 -0.78
CA PRO A 253 10.65 -23.76 -2.21
C PRO A 253 11.85 -24.52 -2.73
N VAL A 254 11.58 -25.62 -3.43
CA VAL A 254 12.59 -26.31 -4.22
C VAL A 254 13.21 -25.23 -5.10
N LEU A 255 14.44 -24.86 -4.79
CA LEU A 255 15.27 -23.99 -5.61
C LEU A 255 15.35 -24.68 -6.97
N ALA A 256 14.55 -24.23 -7.94
CA ALA A 256 14.85 -24.52 -9.32
C ALA A 256 16.28 -24.00 -9.54
N PRO A 257 17.23 -24.84 -9.97
CA PRO A 257 18.57 -24.37 -10.23
C PRO A 257 18.47 -23.22 -11.23
N LEU A 258 19.08 -22.08 -10.87
CA LEU A 258 19.27 -20.98 -11.82
C LEU A 258 19.81 -21.58 -13.11
N PRO A 259 19.25 -21.23 -14.30
CA PRO A 259 19.82 -21.68 -15.56
C PRO A 259 21.27 -21.20 -15.59
N THR A 260 22.19 -22.13 -15.50
CA THR A 260 23.61 -21.88 -15.72
C THR A 260 23.76 -21.43 -17.16
N LEU A 261 23.97 -20.12 -17.34
CA LEU A 261 24.43 -19.61 -18.62
C LEU A 261 25.73 -20.34 -18.98
N PRO A 262 25.89 -20.89 -20.20
CA PRO A 262 27.11 -21.54 -20.59
C PRO A 262 28.24 -20.52 -20.55
N ALA A 263 29.21 -20.74 -19.65
CA ALA A 263 30.44 -19.99 -19.61
C ALA A 263 31.28 -20.36 -20.85
N THR A 264 31.14 -19.55 -21.89
CA THR A 264 32.12 -19.58 -22.99
C THR A 264 33.37 -18.85 -22.49
N PRO A 265 34.53 -19.54 -22.36
CA PRO A 265 35.74 -18.87 -21.94
C PRO A 265 36.14 -17.82 -22.97
N PRO A 266 36.52 -16.60 -22.55
CA PRO A 266 36.95 -15.55 -23.46
C PRO A 266 38.25 -16.01 -24.17
N LYS A 267 38.32 -15.87 -25.49
CA LYS A 267 39.53 -16.03 -26.26
C LYS A 267 40.69 -15.21 -25.68
N PRO A 268 41.91 -15.72 -25.58
CA PRO A 268 43.06 -14.97 -25.09
C PRO A 268 43.34 -13.77 -26.01
N ARG A 269 43.34 -12.58 -25.39
CA ARG A 269 43.65 -11.29 -26.03
C ARG A 269 45.14 -11.08 -26.13
N ALA A 270 45.55 -10.41 -27.20
CA ALA A 270 46.94 -9.97 -27.45
C ALA A 270 47.42 -9.00 -26.33
N PRO A 271 48.68 -9.04 -25.92
CA PRO A 271 49.24 -8.19 -24.91
C PRO A 271 49.40 -6.76 -25.41
N GLY A 272 48.73 -5.78 -24.77
CA GLY A 272 48.92 -4.37 -25.07
C GLY A 272 47.74 -3.41 -24.84
N ALA A 273 46.57 -3.91 -24.48
CA ALA A 273 45.42 -3.04 -24.17
C ALA A 273 45.25 -2.94 -22.65
N GLY A 274 45.23 -1.71 -22.11
CA GLY A 274 44.86 -1.44 -20.73
C GLY A 274 43.48 -2.04 -20.37
N PRO A 275 43.11 -2.10 -19.09
CA PRO A 275 41.83 -2.68 -18.70
C PRO A 275 40.73 -2.01 -19.51
N PRO A 276 39.80 -2.76 -20.16
CA PRO A 276 38.71 -2.16 -20.89
C PRO A 276 37.90 -1.33 -19.89
N GLU A 277 37.67 -0.05 -20.15
CA GLU A 277 36.63 0.69 -19.47
C GLU A 277 35.36 -0.15 -19.56
N ALA A 278 34.87 -0.60 -18.42
CA ALA A 278 33.68 -1.44 -18.38
C ALA A 278 32.52 -0.64 -19.01
N VAL A 279 31.94 -1.15 -20.07
CA VAL A 279 30.81 -0.50 -20.77
C VAL A 279 29.70 -0.29 -19.73
N ARG A 280 29.39 0.96 -19.41
CA ARG A 280 28.36 1.30 -18.44
C ARG A 280 26.97 0.95 -18.98
N THR A 281 26.14 0.38 -18.14
CA THR A 281 24.77 -0.01 -18.47
C THR A 281 23.81 1.06 -18.00
N LEU A 282 22.99 1.58 -18.91
CA LEU A 282 21.95 2.57 -18.65
C LEU A 282 20.58 1.95 -18.89
N LEU A 283 19.67 2.11 -17.95
CA LEU A 283 18.27 1.70 -18.11
C LEU A 283 17.41 2.93 -18.44
N VAL A 284 16.67 2.87 -19.54
CA VAL A 284 15.72 3.90 -19.97
C VAL A 284 14.31 3.36 -19.75
N VAL A 285 13.55 4.06 -18.89
CA VAL A 285 12.18 3.69 -18.50
C VAL A 285 11.24 4.80 -18.92
N ASP A 286 10.39 4.55 -19.89
CA ASP A 286 9.42 5.51 -20.42
C ASP A 286 8.32 4.74 -21.15
N ASP A 287 7.05 5.06 -20.95
CA ASP A 287 5.93 4.38 -21.61
C ASP A 287 5.75 4.82 -23.07
N GLU A 288 6.25 6.02 -23.43
CA GLU A 288 6.26 6.52 -24.80
C GLU A 288 7.34 5.82 -25.64
N PRO A 289 6.98 4.97 -26.63
CA PRO A 289 7.97 4.18 -27.36
C PRO A 289 8.92 5.02 -28.21
N ASP A 290 8.50 6.22 -28.64
CA ASP A 290 9.35 7.10 -29.44
C ASP A 290 10.42 7.80 -28.60
N VAL A 291 10.06 8.26 -27.41
CA VAL A 291 11.00 8.85 -26.43
C VAL A 291 11.99 7.78 -25.97
N ARG A 292 11.51 6.60 -25.61
CA ARG A 292 12.33 5.47 -25.16
C ARG A 292 13.36 5.07 -26.22
N ARG A 293 12.92 4.84 -27.48
CA ARG A 293 13.81 4.48 -28.60
C ARG A 293 14.82 5.58 -28.93
N LEU A 294 14.42 6.85 -28.87
CA LEU A 294 15.32 7.97 -29.07
C LEU A 294 16.45 7.96 -28.03
N LEU A 295 16.11 7.87 -26.76
CA LEU A 295 17.10 7.89 -25.66
C LEU A 295 18.03 6.67 -25.73
N VAL A 296 17.49 5.47 -25.95
CA VAL A 296 18.29 4.24 -26.11
C VAL A 296 19.31 4.39 -27.23
N ARG A 297 18.88 4.90 -28.40
CA ARG A 297 19.78 5.15 -29.53
C ARG A 297 20.86 6.16 -29.19
N VAL A 298 20.49 7.30 -28.60
CA VAL A 298 21.39 8.38 -28.23
C VAL A 298 22.51 7.92 -27.30
N PHE A 299 22.17 7.08 -26.32
CA PHE A 299 23.15 6.57 -25.36
C PHE A 299 23.95 5.40 -25.92
N ALA A 300 23.36 4.55 -26.77
CA ALA A 300 24.10 3.49 -27.46
C ALA A 300 25.19 4.08 -28.40
N GLU A 301 24.88 5.17 -29.14
CA GLU A 301 25.86 5.89 -29.98
C GLU A 301 27.01 6.49 -29.14
N ARG A 302 26.81 6.71 -27.82
CA ARG A 302 27.83 7.21 -26.87
C ARG A 302 28.59 6.10 -26.14
N GLY A 303 28.35 4.83 -26.53
CA GLY A 303 29.08 3.69 -25.99
C GLY A 303 28.49 3.11 -24.69
N TYR A 304 27.27 3.50 -24.30
CA TYR A 304 26.55 2.86 -23.21
C TYR A 304 25.84 1.59 -23.70
N ARG A 305 25.73 0.60 -22.81
CA ARG A 305 24.80 -0.51 -23.00
C ARG A 305 23.42 0.00 -22.53
N ALA A 306 22.63 0.51 -23.47
CA ALA A 306 21.30 1.02 -23.16
C ALA A 306 20.28 -0.13 -23.15
N LEU A 307 19.56 -0.26 -22.02
CA LEU A 307 18.44 -1.16 -21.82
C LEU A 307 17.15 -0.35 -21.83
N GLU A 308 16.01 -0.96 -22.18
CA GLU A 308 14.71 -0.29 -22.22
C GLU A 308 13.66 -1.04 -21.40
N ALA A 309 12.79 -0.27 -20.72
CA ALA A 309 11.59 -0.77 -20.05
C ALA A 309 10.40 0.13 -20.40
N GLU A 310 9.25 -0.47 -20.68
CA GLU A 310 8.04 0.25 -21.07
C GLU A 310 7.09 0.53 -19.92
N ASP A 311 7.33 -0.07 -18.76
CA ASP A 311 6.56 0.13 -17.55
C ASP A 311 7.41 -0.07 -16.29
N GLY A 312 6.83 0.31 -15.14
CA GLY A 312 7.54 0.25 -13.87
C GLY A 312 7.84 -1.16 -13.38
N GLU A 313 7.05 -2.16 -13.75
CA GLU A 313 7.27 -3.55 -13.37
C GLU A 313 8.50 -4.12 -14.09
N ILE A 314 8.57 -3.93 -15.41
CA ILE A 314 9.73 -4.33 -16.21
C ILE A 314 10.98 -3.60 -15.73
N ALA A 315 10.86 -2.32 -15.39
CA ALA A 315 11.97 -1.55 -14.83
C ALA A 315 12.54 -2.17 -13.55
N LEU A 316 11.69 -2.53 -12.57
CA LEU A 316 12.13 -3.16 -11.32
C LEU A 316 12.80 -4.53 -11.56
N GLN A 317 12.24 -5.35 -12.48
CA GLN A 317 12.84 -6.63 -12.86
C GLN A 317 14.21 -6.43 -13.53
N MET A 318 14.36 -5.42 -14.39
CA MET A 318 15.64 -5.11 -15.02
C MET A 318 16.67 -4.55 -14.03
N VAL A 319 16.26 -3.71 -13.08
CA VAL A 319 17.16 -3.25 -12.01
C VAL A 319 17.69 -4.43 -11.22
N GLN A 320 16.82 -5.37 -10.83
CA GLN A 320 17.21 -6.56 -10.07
C GLN A 320 18.16 -7.49 -10.84
N SER A 321 17.89 -7.71 -12.14
CA SER A 321 18.63 -8.68 -12.94
C SER A 321 19.88 -8.12 -13.63
N GLN A 322 19.88 -6.84 -13.99
CA GLN A 322 20.95 -6.22 -14.79
C GLN A 322 21.82 -5.24 -14.00
N MET A 323 21.39 -4.78 -12.83
CA MET A 323 22.11 -3.82 -11.98
C MET A 323 22.70 -2.66 -12.80
N PRO A 324 21.86 -1.79 -13.40
CA PRO A 324 22.32 -0.70 -14.26
C PRO A 324 23.16 0.31 -13.48
N ASP A 325 24.11 0.95 -14.18
CA ASP A 325 24.96 1.99 -13.60
C ASP A 325 24.22 3.34 -13.42
N ALA A 326 23.12 3.57 -14.20
CA ALA A 326 22.20 4.70 -14.03
C ALA A 326 20.82 4.37 -14.62
N ILE A 327 19.81 5.14 -14.20
CA ILE A 327 18.41 4.99 -14.67
C ILE A 327 17.90 6.34 -15.14
N ILE A 328 17.32 6.39 -16.35
CA ILE A 328 16.43 7.48 -16.79
C ILE A 328 15.01 6.97 -16.54
N LEU A 329 14.22 7.70 -15.77
CA LEU A 329 12.96 7.23 -15.23
C LEU A 329 11.84 8.24 -15.46
N ASP A 330 10.84 7.86 -16.26
CA ASP A 330 9.62 8.65 -16.33
C ASP A 330 8.87 8.58 -14.97
N ALA A 331 8.39 9.73 -14.53
CA ALA A 331 7.58 9.83 -13.31
C ALA A 331 6.22 9.18 -13.45
N MET A 332 5.63 9.21 -14.65
CA MET A 332 4.26 8.79 -14.92
C MET A 332 4.21 7.49 -15.72
N LEU A 333 4.59 6.40 -15.10
CA LEU A 333 4.58 5.07 -15.70
C LEU A 333 3.31 4.30 -15.36
N PRO A 334 2.85 3.40 -16.24
CA PRO A 334 1.82 2.43 -15.93
C PRO A 334 2.33 1.37 -14.93
N LYS A 335 1.40 0.74 -14.22
CA LYS A 335 1.58 -0.31 -13.20
C LYS A 335 2.28 0.17 -11.92
N VAL A 336 3.52 0.66 -12.02
CA VAL A 336 4.29 1.20 -10.89
C VAL A 336 4.82 2.58 -11.26
N HIS A 337 4.42 3.61 -10.52
CA HIS A 337 4.84 4.98 -10.80
C HIS A 337 6.34 5.20 -10.58
N GLY A 338 6.95 6.06 -11.40
CA GLY A 338 8.39 6.32 -11.32
C GLY A 338 8.83 6.87 -9.96
N PHE A 339 7.99 7.66 -9.29
CA PHE A 339 8.28 8.12 -7.92
C PHE A 339 8.36 6.98 -6.91
N GLU A 340 7.50 5.99 -7.02
CA GLU A 340 7.51 4.81 -6.17
C GLU A 340 8.76 3.96 -6.43
N ILE A 341 9.16 3.81 -7.70
CA ILE A 341 10.40 3.14 -8.07
C ILE A 341 11.61 3.86 -7.46
N ALA A 342 11.68 5.19 -7.61
CA ALA A 342 12.76 6.00 -7.06
C ALA A 342 12.84 5.86 -5.53
N GLN A 343 11.72 5.95 -4.83
CA GLN A 343 11.64 5.79 -3.39
C GLN A 343 12.14 4.42 -2.92
N ARG A 344 11.70 3.34 -3.59
CA ARG A 344 12.11 1.97 -3.27
C ARG A 344 13.60 1.77 -3.49
N LEU A 345 14.14 2.23 -4.62
CA LEU A 345 15.55 2.06 -4.94
C LEU A 345 16.43 2.89 -4.02
N LYS A 346 16.12 4.18 -3.84
CA LYS A 346 16.91 5.12 -3.01
C LYS A 346 16.82 4.84 -1.50
N GLY A 347 15.76 4.16 -1.06
CA GLY A 347 15.63 3.68 0.31
C GLY A 347 16.37 2.37 0.60
N SER A 348 17.06 1.79 -0.39
CA SER A 348 17.73 0.49 -0.31
C SER A 348 19.23 0.62 -0.15
N ASP A 349 19.81 -0.19 0.72
CA ASP A 349 21.26 -0.34 0.84
C ASP A 349 21.85 -0.94 -0.44
N ARG A 350 21.10 -1.82 -1.11
CA ARG A 350 21.54 -2.52 -2.33
C ARG A 350 21.49 -1.64 -3.58
N TYR A 351 20.42 -0.86 -3.77
CA TYR A 351 20.17 -0.11 -5.01
C TYR A 351 20.32 1.40 -4.85
N GLY A 352 20.42 1.91 -3.62
CA GLY A 352 20.42 3.34 -3.33
C GLY A 352 21.57 4.13 -3.97
N HIS A 353 22.66 3.44 -4.30
CA HIS A 353 23.82 4.00 -4.98
C HIS A 353 23.60 4.26 -6.48
N ILE A 354 22.57 3.65 -7.10
CA ILE A 354 22.28 3.81 -8.52
C ILE A 354 21.70 5.21 -8.76
N PRO A 355 22.35 6.07 -9.56
CA PRO A 355 21.83 7.39 -9.86
C PRO A 355 20.58 7.30 -10.74
N ILE A 356 19.59 8.15 -10.41
CA ILE A 356 18.31 8.25 -11.11
C ILE A 356 18.13 9.65 -11.68
N VAL A 357 17.96 9.75 -12.99
CA VAL A 357 17.55 10.98 -13.69
C VAL A 357 16.06 10.85 -14.00
N MET A 358 15.24 11.59 -13.27
CA MET A 358 13.79 11.55 -13.45
C MET A 358 13.34 12.52 -14.54
N VAL A 359 12.37 12.10 -15.37
CA VAL A 359 11.75 12.92 -16.42
C VAL A 359 10.24 12.98 -16.20
N SER A 360 9.56 14.09 -16.53
CA SER A 360 8.10 14.20 -16.39
C SER A 360 7.47 15.27 -17.27
N ALA A 361 6.25 15.00 -17.77
CA ALA A 361 5.45 15.95 -18.52
C ALA A 361 4.49 16.78 -17.66
N VAL A 362 4.14 16.30 -16.47
CA VAL A 362 3.00 16.80 -15.69
C VAL A 362 3.39 17.87 -14.68
N TYR A 363 4.57 17.82 -14.13
CA TYR A 363 4.99 18.68 -13.02
C TYR A 363 6.03 19.68 -13.48
N ARG A 364 5.68 20.98 -13.43
CA ARG A 364 6.47 22.08 -13.93
C ARG A 364 6.88 23.04 -12.81
N GLY A 365 8.09 23.52 -12.89
CA GLY A 365 8.62 24.57 -12.02
C GLY A 365 9.80 24.12 -11.15
N TRP A 366 10.78 25.04 -11.00
CA TRP A 366 12.04 24.78 -10.31
C TRP A 366 11.89 24.38 -8.84
N ARG A 367 10.87 24.90 -8.13
CA ARG A 367 10.59 24.53 -6.73
C ARG A 367 10.19 23.06 -6.62
N PHE A 368 9.32 22.62 -7.52
CA PHE A 368 8.91 21.22 -7.56
C PHE A 368 10.09 20.28 -7.89
N ALA A 369 10.97 20.67 -8.82
CA ALA A 369 12.17 19.91 -9.14
C ALA A 369 13.12 19.76 -7.94
N GLU A 370 13.27 20.80 -7.11
CA GLU A 370 14.08 20.74 -5.89
C GLU A 370 13.41 19.87 -4.82
N ASP A 371 12.10 19.98 -4.64
CA ASP A 371 11.33 19.15 -3.70
C ASP A 371 11.40 17.66 -4.07
N VAL A 372 11.30 17.34 -5.37
CA VAL A 372 11.44 15.95 -5.86
C VAL A 372 12.84 15.42 -5.59
N LYS A 373 13.89 16.19 -5.88
CA LYS A 373 15.27 15.78 -5.60
C LYS A 373 15.48 15.54 -4.12
N ALA A 374 14.96 16.41 -3.26
CA ALA A 374 15.11 16.28 -1.81
C ALA A 374 14.34 15.08 -1.25
N ASN A 375 13.08 14.89 -1.66
CA ASN A 375 12.20 13.87 -1.11
C ASN A 375 12.53 12.46 -1.63
N TYR A 376 12.87 12.35 -2.92
CA TYR A 376 13.13 11.05 -3.57
C TYR A 376 14.62 10.78 -3.77
N LYS A 377 15.52 11.72 -3.37
CA LYS A 377 16.97 11.60 -3.49
C LYS A 377 17.45 11.28 -4.91
N VAL A 378 16.72 11.78 -5.93
CA VAL A 378 17.13 11.63 -7.34
C VAL A 378 18.17 12.68 -7.71
N GLU A 379 19.11 12.32 -8.58
CA GLU A 379 20.24 13.17 -8.94
C GLU A 379 19.84 14.33 -9.84
N ALA A 380 18.85 14.09 -10.72
CA ALA A 380 18.31 15.13 -11.61
C ALA A 380 16.82 14.94 -11.85
N TYR A 381 16.14 16.06 -12.14
CA TYR A 381 14.76 16.09 -12.58
C TYR A 381 14.67 17.00 -13.82
N LEU A 382 14.06 16.50 -14.90
CA LEU A 382 13.92 17.20 -16.18
C LEU A 382 12.44 17.24 -16.59
N GLU A 383 11.99 18.38 -17.10
CA GLU A 383 10.64 18.55 -17.60
C GLU A 383 10.53 18.16 -19.08
N LYS A 384 9.48 17.42 -19.43
CA LYS A 384 9.12 17.19 -20.84
C LYS A 384 8.32 18.41 -21.39
N PRO A 385 8.62 18.93 -22.59
CA PRO A 385 9.64 18.47 -23.52
C PRO A 385 11.05 18.94 -23.12
N PHE A 386 12.00 18.03 -23.14
CA PHE A 386 13.42 18.29 -22.83
C PHE A 386 14.28 18.28 -24.09
N LYS A 387 15.47 18.91 -24.02
CA LYS A 387 16.49 18.72 -25.03
C LYS A 387 17.29 17.46 -24.73
N VAL A 388 17.61 16.70 -25.76
CA VAL A 388 18.43 15.48 -25.62
C VAL A 388 19.77 15.77 -24.95
N SER A 389 20.37 16.94 -25.23
CA SER A 389 21.60 17.42 -24.56
C SER A 389 21.46 17.45 -23.04
N ASP A 390 20.33 17.97 -22.55
CA ASP A 390 20.11 18.18 -21.12
C ASP A 390 20.01 16.83 -20.38
N VAL A 391 19.40 15.82 -21.03
CA VAL A 391 19.36 14.45 -20.48
C VAL A 391 20.76 13.82 -20.47
N VAL A 392 21.53 13.99 -21.54
CA VAL A 392 22.91 13.49 -21.62
C VAL A 392 23.80 14.12 -20.56
N ASP A 393 23.70 15.43 -20.39
CA ASP A 393 24.48 16.16 -19.38
C ASP A 393 24.09 15.73 -17.95
N ALA A 394 22.78 15.57 -17.69
CA ALA A 394 22.28 15.10 -16.40
C ALA A 394 22.78 13.69 -16.06
N VAL A 395 22.69 12.76 -17.01
CA VAL A 395 23.17 11.37 -16.81
C VAL A 395 24.68 11.34 -16.62
N THR A 396 25.44 12.08 -17.44
CA THR A 396 26.89 12.13 -17.34
C THR A 396 27.33 12.69 -15.98
N LYS A 397 26.68 13.77 -15.54
CA LYS A 397 26.91 14.35 -14.22
C LYS A 397 26.56 13.38 -13.12
N ALA A 398 25.39 12.77 -13.16
CA ALA A 398 24.93 11.81 -12.18
C ALA A 398 25.88 10.59 -12.03
N LEU A 399 26.43 10.13 -13.16
CA LEU A 399 27.43 9.06 -13.17
C LEU A 399 28.81 9.50 -12.67
N SER A 400 29.17 10.78 -12.80
CA SER A 400 30.44 11.31 -12.29
C SER A 400 30.40 11.56 -10.79
N ASP A 401 29.24 12.00 -10.28
CA ASP A 401 29.02 12.33 -8.89
C ASP A 401 28.68 11.08 -8.05
N ALA A 402 28.37 9.94 -8.71
CA ALA A 402 28.08 8.69 -8.04
C ALA A 402 29.28 8.19 -7.23
N PRO A 403 29.11 7.76 -5.98
CA PRO A 403 30.22 7.23 -5.18
C PRO A 403 30.86 6.05 -5.91
N ALA A 404 32.20 6.05 -5.97
CA ALA A 404 32.98 4.97 -6.57
C ALA A 404 32.90 3.72 -5.68
N GLY A 405 31.82 3.00 -5.77
CA GLY A 405 31.58 1.76 -5.05
C GLY A 405 30.25 1.19 -5.53
N ARG A 406 30.28 0.13 -6.31
CA ARG A 406 29.16 -0.82 -6.32
C ARG A 406 29.06 -1.28 -4.87
N GLY A 407 28.09 -0.81 -4.10
CA GLY A 407 27.80 -1.38 -2.80
C GLY A 407 27.81 -2.88 -2.95
N ASP A 408 28.34 -3.61 -1.98
CA ASP A 408 28.47 -5.07 -2.02
C ASP A 408 27.08 -5.70 -2.26
N ALA A 409 26.64 -5.67 -3.52
CA ALA A 409 25.32 -6.16 -3.95
C ALA A 409 25.12 -7.63 -3.59
N GLU A 410 26.23 -8.36 -3.49
CA GLU A 410 26.25 -9.77 -3.10
C GLU A 410 26.11 -9.92 -1.57
N SER A 411 26.75 -9.06 -0.77
CA SER A 411 26.64 -9.08 0.69
C SER A 411 25.24 -8.70 1.18
N THR A 412 24.62 -7.71 0.54
CA THR A 412 23.25 -7.26 0.87
C THR A 412 22.19 -8.32 0.52
N SER A 413 22.40 -9.09 -0.56
CA SER A 413 21.52 -10.21 -0.91
C SER A 413 21.64 -11.34 0.11
N VAL A 414 22.85 -11.63 0.61
CA VAL A 414 23.10 -12.62 1.67
C VAL A 414 22.43 -12.21 2.98
N GLU A 415 22.46 -10.92 3.33
CA GLU A 415 21.78 -10.40 4.53
C GLU A 415 20.25 -10.52 4.41
N ALA A 416 19.67 -10.23 3.25
CA ALA A 416 18.25 -10.42 3.00
C ALA A 416 17.81 -11.88 3.15
N GLU A 417 18.59 -12.82 2.61
CA GLU A 417 18.34 -14.28 2.79
C GLU A 417 18.51 -14.72 4.24
N ARG A 418 19.51 -14.17 4.96
CA ARG A 418 19.69 -14.42 6.39
C ARG A 418 18.47 -13.95 7.19
N CYS A 419 17.98 -12.74 6.93
CA CYS A 419 16.78 -12.19 7.57
C CYS A 419 15.54 -13.03 7.27
N LEU A 420 15.40 -13.55 6.03
CA LEU A 420 14.34 -14.47 5.68
C LEU A 420 14.39 -15.75 6.52
N ALA A 421 15.56 -16.36 6.61
CA ALA A 421 15.75 -17.59 7.39
C ALA A 421 15.45 -17.38 8.88
N LEU A 422 15.94 -16.27 9.47
CA LEU A 422 15.67 -15.91 10.86
C LEU A 422 14.18 -15.63 11.09
N GLY A 423 13.53 -14.90 10.19
CA GLY A 423 12.09 -14.61 10.27
C GLY A 423 11.24 -15.89 10.24
N LEU A 424 11.56 -16.83 9.33
CA LEU A 424 10.89 -18.13 9.27
C LEU A 424 11.15 -18.99 10.52
N ALA A 425 12.38 -18.97 11.06
CA ALA A 425 12.71 -19.68 12.29
C ALA A 425 11.92 -19.13 13.49
N SER A 426 11.87 -17.80 13.66
CA SER A 426 11.10 -17.14 14.73
C SER A 426 9.60 -17.45 14.60
N TYR A 427 9.07 -17.45 13.38
CA TYR A 427 7.68 -17.83 13.14
C TYR A 427 7.39 -19.28 13.55
N LYS A 428 8.26 -20.23 13.17
CA LYS A 428 8.14 -21.66 13.58
C LYS A 428 8.23 -21.84 15.10
N ALA A 429 8.95 -20.96 15.78
CA ALA A 429 9.03 -20.93 17.24
C ALA A 429 7.81 -20.26 17.92
N GLY A 430 6.86 -19.72 17.15
CA GLY A 430 5.66 -19.04 17.64
C GLY A 430 5.88 -17.57 17.99
N ASP A 431 7.07 -17.02 17.76
CA ASP A 431 7.40 -15.62 18.02
C ASP A 431 7.11 -14.76 16.77
N LEU A 432 5.85 -14.31 16.68
CA LEU A 432 5.36 -13.54 15.53
C LEU A 432 5.99 -12.14 15.44
N GLU A 433 6.25 -11.51 16.59
CA GLU A 433 6.80 -10.15 16.65
C GLU A 433 8.24 -10.12 16.15
N THR A 434 9.08 -11.04 16.65
CA THR A 434 10.46 -11.18 16.20
C THR A 434 10.54 -11.62 14.73
N ALA A 435 9.62 -12.47 14.28
CA ALA A 435 9.55 -12.87 12.87
C ALA A 435 9.30 -11.65 11.96
N VAL A 436 8.31 -10.81 12.30
CA VAL A 436 8.03 -9.57 11.57
C VAL A 436 9.23 -8.62 11.57
N ALA A 437 9.91 -8.46 12.72
CA ALA A 437 11.09 -7.60 12.83
C ALA A 437 12.23 -8.04 11.89
N HIS A 438 12.55 -9.33 11.85
CA HIS A 438 13.58 -9.88 10.95
C HIS A 438 13.20 -9.69 9.48
N LEU A 439 11.94 -9.97 9.10
CA LEU A 439 11.51 -9.78 7.71
C LEU A 439 11.55 -8.30 7.30
N HIS A 440 11.19 -7.39 8.19
CA HIS A 440 11.32 -5.95 7.94
C HIS A 440 12.77 -5.51 7.73
N GLU A 441 13.70 -6.02 8.54
CA GLU A 441 15.12 -5.71 8.36
C GLU A 441 15.62 -6.19 6.99
N GLY A 442 15.22 -7.40 6.60
CA GLY A 442 15.54 -7.92 5.27
C GLY A 442 14.96 -7.09 4.12
N THR A 443 13.74 -6.52 4.29
CA THR A 443 13.14 -5.65 3.24
C THR A 443 13.81 -4.28 3.13
N LYS A 444 14.53 -3.81 4.16
CA LYS A 444 15.37 -2.61 4.06
C LYS A 444 16.66 -2.91 3.30
N ALA A 445 17.29 -4.06 3.58
CA ALA A 445 18.48 -4.49 2.88
C ALA A 445 18.22 -4.70 1.38
N ASP A 446 17.15 -5.43 1.03
CA ASP A 446 16.72 -5.65 -0.35
C ASP A 446 15.19 -5.49 -0.52
N PRO A 447 14.70 -4.29 -0.88
CA PRO A 447 13.28 -4.02 -1.05
C PRO A 447 12.66 -4.72 -2.26
N LEU A 448 13.45 -5.27 -3.18
CA LEU A 448 12.98 -6.05 -4.31
C LEU A 448 12.97 -7.57 -4.03
N ALA A 449 13.36 -8.01 -2.84
CA ALA A 449 13.26 -9.39 -2.41
C ALA A 449 11.78 -9.75 -2.11
N TYR A 450 11.02 -10.05 -3.16
CA TYR A 450 9.58 -10.32 -3.07
C TYR A 450 9.22 -11.44 -2.07
N ARG A 451 10.11 -12.40 -1.82
CA ARG A 451 9.91 -13.49 -0.84
C ARG A 451 9.77 -12.97 0.59
N LEU A 452 10.61 -12.02 1.00
CA LEU A 452 10.52 -11.36 2.31
C LEU A 452 9.16 -10.67 2.48
N ARG A 453 8.76 -9.88 1.48
CA ARG A 453 7.47 -9.17 1.49
C ARG A 453 6.28 -10.11 1.47
N PHE A 454 6.38 -11.23 0.74
CA PHE A 454 5.35 -12.24 0.72
C PHE A 454 5.12 -12.84 2.11
N HIS A 455 6.19 -13.29 2.79
CA HIS A 455 6.07 -13.82 4.15
C HIS A 455 5.60 -12.77 5.15
N LEU A 456 6.05 -11.51 5.00
CA LEU A 456 5.59 -10.40 5.83
C LEU A 456 4.08 -10.17 5.66
N GLY A 457 3.58 -10.19 4.43
CA GLY A 457 2.16 -10.10 4.12
C GLY A 457 1.34 -11.24 4.76
N LEU A 458 1.85 -12.48 4.72
CA LEU A 458 1.19 -13.61 5.37
C LEU A 458 1.16 -13.45 6.90
N LEU A 459 2.26 -13.01 7.52
CA LEU A 459 2.31 -12.77 8.96
C LEU A 459 1.35 -11.66 9.39
N TYR A 460 1.25 -10.58 8.61
CA TYR A 460 0.27 -9.53 8.87
C TYR A 460 -1.17 -10.02 8.73
N GLY A 461 -1.46 -10.87 7.73
CA GLY A 461 -2.76 -11.51 7.57
C GLY A 461 -3.15 -12.34 8.79
N LYS A 462 -2.24 -13.20 9.29
CA LYS A 462 -2.43 -13.99 10.52
C LYS A 462 -2.59 -13.12 11.76
N ALA A 463 -1.91 -11.98 11.83
CA ALA A 463 -2.04 -11.02 12.92
C ALA A 463 -3.32 -10.17 12.84
N GLY A 464 -4.19 -10.39 11.86
CA GLY A 464 -5.40 -9.56 11.62
C GLY A 464 -5.10 -8.16 11.10
N ARG A 465 -3.86 -7.88 10.68
CA ARG A 465 -3.42 -6.61 10.13
C ARG A 465 -3.70 -6.56 8.62
N LEU A 466 -4.98 -6.62 8.28
CA LEU A 466 -5.50 -6.83 6.93
C LEU A 466 -4.89 -5.89 5.87
N TYR A 467 -4.86 -4.58 6.15
CA TYR A 467 -4.36 -3.60 5.18
C TYR A 467 -2.83 -3.58 5.06
N ASP A 468 -2.11 -3.97 6.13
CA ASP A 468 -0.67 -4.15 6.06
C ASP A 468 -0.34 -5.36 5.18
N ALA A 469 -1.10 -6.45 5.32
CA ALA A 469 -0.98 -7.63 4.48
C ALA A 469 -1.27 -7.31 3.00
N ILE A 470 -2.34 -6.57 2.72
CA ILE A 470 -2.67 -6.12 1.35
C ILE A 470 -1.51 -5.34 0.75
N GLN A 471 -0.97 -4.36 1.47
CA GLN A 471 0.13 -3.52 0.99
C GLN A 471 1.38 -4.33 0.64
N GLU A 472 1.79 -5.26 1.50
CA GLU A 472 2.95 -6.10 1.24
C GLU A 472 2.72 -7.01 0.03
N LEU A 473 1.53 -7.63 -0.11
CA LEU A 473 1.23 -8.50 -1.26
C LEU A 473 1.06 -7.72 -2.57
N GLU A 474 0.49 -6.51 -2.56
CA GLU A 474 0.50 -5.61 -3.73
C GLU A 474 1.94 -5.30 -4.15
N THR A 475 2.83 -5.04 -3.18
CA THR A 475 4.25 -4.81 -3.45
C THR A 475 4.91 -6.06 -4.03
N VAL A 476 4.57 -7.27 -3.58
CA VAL A 476 5.03 -8.53 -4.21
C VAL A 476 4.62 -8.56 -5.67
N LEU A 477 3.36 -8.25 -5.99
CA LEU A 477 2.86 -8.30 -7.36
C LEU A 477 3.43 -7.20 -8.25
N SER A 478 3.85 -6.05 -7.71
CA SER A 478 4.55 -5.02 -8.47
C SER A 478 6.00 -5.40 -8.81
N ILE A 479 6.59 -6.34 -8.06
CA ILE A 479 7.92 -6.91 -8.34
C ILE A 479 7.78 -8.15 -9.25
N ARG A 480 6.75 -8.97 -9.02
CA ARG A 480 6.50 -10.23 -9.72
C ARG A 480 5.00 -10.44 -9.93
N SER A 481 4.46 -9.88 -11.02
CA SER A 481 3.01 -9.78 -11.31
C SER A 481 2.29 -11.13 -11.41
N GLY A 482 2.98 -12.18 -11.83
CA GLY A 482 2.44 -13.54 -12.00
C GLY A 482 2.66 -14.46 -10.80
N PHE A 483 3.04 -13.94 -9.62
CA PHE A 483 3.30 -14.80 -8.46
C PHE A 483 1.98 -15.33 -7.87
N PHE A 484 1.59 -16.53 -8.27
CA PHE A 484 0.31 -17.16 -7.95
C PHE A 484 -0.04 -17.13 -6.45
N PRO A 485 0.88 -17.48 -5.50
CA PRO A 485 0.54 -17.44 -4.07
C PRO A 485 0.13 -16.05 -3.59
N ALA A 486 0.77 -14.99 -4.09
CA ALA A 486 0.40 -13.62 -3.72
C ALA A 486 -0.94 -13.21 -4.32
N LEU A 487 -1.22 -13.55 -5.58
CA LEU A 487 -2.50 -13.31 -6.24
C LEU A 487 -3.66 -13.93 -5.45
N LYS A 488 -3.55 -15.23 -5.10
CA LYS A 488 -4.56 -15.95 -4.32
C LYS A 488 -4.80 -15.30 -2.96
N ASN A 489 -3.74 -15.07 -2.17
CA ASN A 489 -3.87 -14.48 -0.84
C ASN A 489 -4.41 -13.05 -0.89
N LEU A 490 -3.98 -12.24 -1.86
CA LEU A 490 -4.48 -10.88 -2.04
C LEU A 490 -5.96 -10.85 -2.41
N ALA A 491 -6.42 -11.80 -3.25
CA ALA A 491 -7.83 -11.94 -3.57
C ALA A 491 -8.69 -12.19 -2.32
N VAL A 492 -8.26 -13.09 -1.44
CA VAL A 492 -8.92 -13.36 -0.15
C VAL A 492 -8.90 -12.14 0.77
N LEU A 493 -7.76 -11.45 0.87
CA LEU A 493 -7.65 -10.25 1.70
C LEU A 493 -8.55 -9.12 1.21
N TYR A 494 -8.65 -8.88 -0.10
CA TYR A 494 -9.57 -7.91 -0.68
C TYR A 494 -11.03 -8.31 -0.46
N GLN A 495 -11.35 -9.60 -0.55
CA GLN A 495 -12.68 -10.11 -0.26
C GLN A 495 -13.06 -9.82 1.21
N ASN A 496 -12.17 -10.12 2.16
CA ASN A 496 -12.36 -9.85 3.59
C ASN A 496 -12.43 -8.35 3.90
N ALA A 497 -11.75 -7.51 3.11
CA ALA A 497 -11.82 -6.05 3.23
C ALA A 497 -13.04 -5.43 2.56
N GLY A 498 -13.86 -6.22 1.83
CA GLY A 498 -15.04 -5.74 1.11
C GLY A 498 -14.77 -5.11 -0.26
N PHE A 499 -13.55 -5.16 -0.77
CA PHE A 499 -13.18 -4.64 -2.10
C PHE A 499 -13.47 -5.69 -3.18
N ARG A 500 -14.75 -5.95 -3.46
CA ARG A 500 -15.20 -7.04 -4.36
C ARG A 500 -14.58 -6.97 -5.76
N ASN A 501 -14.51 -5.77 -6.36
CA ASN A 501 -13.97 -5.61 -7.71
C ASN A 501 -12.47 -5.96 -7.74
N LYS A 502 -11.69 -5.51 -6.74
CA LYS A 502 -10.27 -5.87 -6.63
C LYS A 502 -10.09 -7.36 -6.33
N ALA A 503 -10.94 -7.93 -5.49
CA ALA A 503 -10.92 -9.37 -5.21
C ALA A 503 -11.17 -10.19 -6.49
N LEU A 504 -12.18 -9.81 -7.28
CA LEU A 504 -12.50 -10.47 -8.56
C LEU A 504 -11.33 -10.37 -9.54
N GLU A 505 -10.74 -9.18 -9.70
CA GLU A 505 -9.55 -8.99 -10.54
C GLU A 505 -8.40 -9.91 -10.12
N MET A 506 -8.12 -10.00 -8.81
CA MET A 506 -7.05 -10.88 -8.32
C MET A 506 -7.37 -12.35 -8.51
N TRP A 507 -8.64 -12.75 -8.38
CA TRP A 507 -9.06 -14.12 -8.68
C TRP A 507 -8.92 -14.46 -10.18
N GLU A 508 -9.29 -13.56 -11.09
CA GLU A 508 -9.10 -13.74 -12.53
C GLU A 508 -7.61 -13.88 -12.88
N ARG A 509 -6.76 -13.03 -12.31
CA ARG A 509 -5.30 -13.12 -12.47
C ARG A 509 -4.75 -14.42 -11.86
N SER A 510 -5.27 -14.85 -10.71
CA SER A 510 -4.92 -16.15 -10.11
C SER A 510 -5.28 -17.31 -11.02
N LEU A 511 -6.45 -17.25 -11.68
CA LEU A 511 -6.90 -18.28 -12.63
C LEU A 511 -5.93 -18.41 -13.81
N ALA A 512 -5.44 -17.28 -14.33
CA ALA A 512 -4.45 -17.25 -15.42
C ALA A 512 -3.08 -17.80 -14.99
N ALA A 513 -2.69 -17.59 -13.73
CA ALA A 513 -1.40 -17.98 -13.17
C ALA A 513 -1.43 -19.35 -12.45
N ALA A 514 -2.58 -20.06 -12.43
CA ALA A 514 -2.75 -21.31 -11.69
C ALA A 514 -1.77 -22.38 -12.17
N PRO A 515 -1.05 -23.06 -11.25
CA PRO A 515 0.01 -23.99 -11.60
C PRO A 515 -0.49 -25.28 -12.24
N ASP A 516 -1.70 -25.70 -11.92
CA ASP A 516 -2.30 -26.97 -12.36
C ASP A 516 -3.81 -26.84 -12.63
N GLU A 517 -4.40 -27.85 -13.26
CA GLU A 517 -5.81 -27.82 -13.66
C GLU A 517 -6.75 -27.99 -12.45
N GLU A 518 -6.33 -28.68 -11.40
CA GLU A 518 -7.13 -28.86 -10.18
C GLU A 518 -7.31 -27.52 -9.46
N THR A 519 -6.22 -26.80 -9.24
CA THR A 519 -6.23 -25.43 -8.69
C THR A 519 -7.07 -24.49 -9.56
N ARG A 520 -6.93 -24.59 -10.90
CA ARG A 520 -7.72 -23.81 -11.84
C ARG A 520 -9.22 -24.10 -11.71
N ALA A 521 -9.60 -25.36 -11.60
CA ALA A 521 -10.99 -25.77 -11.40
C ALA A 521 -11.55 -25.30 -10.05
N ALA A 522 -10.73 -25.31 -8.98
CA ALA A 522 -11.12 -24.79 -7.67
C ALA A 522 -11.40 -23.29 -7.72
N ILE A 523 -10.50 -22.49 -8.35
CA ILE A 523 -10.70 -21.05 -8.53
C ILE A 523 -11.96 -20.76 -9.35
N LYS A 524 -12.21 -21.49 -10.45
CA LYS A 524 -13.42 -21.32 -11.25
C LYS A 524 -14.70 -21.55 -10.42
N ARG A 525 -14.72 -22.60 -9.60
CA ARG A 525 -15.86 -22.88 -8.70
C ARG A 525 -16.08 -21.74 -7.70
N HIS A 526 -14.98 -21.24 -7.13
CA HIS A 526 -15.04 -20.11 -6.19
C HIS A 526 -15.57 -18.84 -6.87
N LEU A 527 -15.09 -18.50 -8.06
CA LEU A 527 -15.58 -17.35 -8.84
C LEU A 527 -17.09 -17.43 -9.11
N VAL A 528 -17.60 -18.62 -9.48
CA VAL A 528 -19.05 -18.83 -9.70
C VAL A 528 -19.86 -18.63 -8.42
N ALA A 529 -19.31 -18.98 -7.27
CA ALA A 529 -19.99 -18.82 -5.98
C ALA A 529 -20.00 -17.35 -5.49
N VAL A 530 -19.02 -16.54 -5.90
CA VAL A 530 -18.86 -15.12 -5.48
C VAL A 530 -19.60 -14.14 -6.41
N LEU A 531 -19.82 -14.51 -7.68
CA LEU A 531 -20.59 -13.73 -8.67
C LEU A 531 -22.11 -13.88 -8.47
#